data_65ea5d5e71e14c086e0bf6fd553d4aec
#
_entry.id   65ea5d5e71e14c086e0bf6fd553d4aec
#
_cell.length_a   1.000
_cell.length_b   1.000
_cell.length_c   1.000
_cell.angle_alpha   90.00
_cell.angle_beta   90.00
_cell.angle_gamma   90.00
#
_symmetry.space_group_name_H-M   'P 1'
#
loop_
_entity.id
_entity.type
_entity.pdbx_description
1 polymer ?
#
loop_
_entity_poly.entity_id
_entity_poly.type
_entity_poly.pdbx_seq_one_letter_code
_entity_poly.pdbx_strand_id
1 'polypeptide(L)'
;GEGVQAVVERLAADGYTRSSFALYLAIVALHDPRELKASTYVFSKPLTVFELATRLTEGDYGNDLISFTHIEGETAAALADRAVQTIPDFDRARFEELTENAEGRLFPDTYYVPPDFNAADLAALLQENYEAQLAPLRPAITEHPLSEAEIITLASIIEREANSPESMRMVS
;
A
#
# COMPACT_ATOMS: atom_id res chain seq x y z
N GLY A 1 -11.35 -17.61 1.56
CA GLY A 1 -11.52 -16.47 0.68
C GLY A 1 -12.99 -16.07 0.63
N GLU A 2 -13.29 -14.82 0.39
CA GLU A 2 -14.65 -14.33 0.18
C GLU A 2 -15.27 -15.04 -1.04
N GLY A 3 -16.55 -15.41 -0.95
CA GLY A 3 -17.26 -15.97 -2.08
C GLY A 3 -17.54 -14.92 -3.16
N VAL A 4 -17.70 -15.36 -4.42
CA VAL A 4 -17.99 -14.49 -5.58
C VAL A 4 -19.12 -13.50 -5.29
N GLN A 5 -20.15 -13.95 -4.57
CA GLN A 5 -21.32 -13.14 -4.25
C GLN A 5 -20.98 -11.94 -3.36
N ALA A 6 -20.12 -12.13 -2.35
CA ALA A 6 -19.66 -11.04 -1.47
C ALA A 6 -18.82 -10.00 -2.25
N VAL A 7 -17.98 -10.45 -3.19
CA VAL A 7 -17.16 -9.58 -4.02
C VAL A 7 -18.03 -8.71 -4.94
N VAL A 8 -19.03 -9.29 -5.63
CA VAL A 8 -19.90 -8.52 -6.55
C VAL A 8 -20.82 -7.56 -5.82
N GLU A 9 -21.29 -7.91 -4.60
CA GLU A 9 -22.08 -7.03 -3.76
C GLU A 9 -21.26 -5.82 -3.27
N ARG A 10 -20.00 -6.04 -2.85
CA ARG A 10 -19.08 -4.97 -2.47
C ARG A 10 -18.79 -4.03 -3.64
N LEU A 11 -18.45 -4.56 -4.82
CA LEU A 11 -18.21 -3.75 -6.01
C LEU A 11 -19.43 -2.92 -6.44
N ALA A 12 -20.64 -3.43 -6.19
CA ALA A 12 -21.86 -2.66 -6.41
C ALA A 12 -22.07 -1.57 -5.35
N ALA A 13 -21.76 -1.86 -4.09
CA ALA A 13 -21.84 -0.88 -3.00
C ALA A 13 -20.82 0.26 -3.19
N ASP A 14 -19.63 -0.06 -3.69
CA ASP A 14 -18.56 0.90 -4.00
C ASP A 14 -18.79 1.67 -5.31
N GLY A 15 -19.87 1.35 -6.06
CA GLY A 15 -20.27 2.09 -7.26
C GLY A 15 -19.57 1.67 -8.56
N TYR A 16 -18.76 0.61 -8.54
CA TYR A 16 -18.06 0.10 -9.74
C TYR A 16 -18.98 -0.64 -10.71
N THR A 17 -20.13 -1.11 -10.26
CA THR A 17 -21.18 -1.67 -11.11
C THR A 17 -22.56 -1.21 -10.64
N ARG A 18 -23.48 -1.10 -11.60
CA ARG A 18 -24.88 -0.73 -11.31
C ARG A 18 -25.73 -1.92 -10.80
N SER A 19 -25.24 -3.15 -11.00
CA SER A 19 -25.99 -4.37 -10.64
C SER A 19 -25.04 -5.50 -10.30
N SER A 20 -24.99 -5.87 -9.03
CA SER A 20 -24.26 -7.04 -8.54
C SER A 20 -24.73 -8.34 -9.23
N PHE A 21 -26.04 -8.45 -9.51
CA PHE A 21 -26.61 -9.61 -10.19
C PHE A 21 -26.12 -9.73 -11.64
N ALA A 22 -26.05 -8.62 -12.39
CA ALA A 22 -25.53 -8.64 -13.75
C ALA A 22 -24.04 -9.01 -13.79
N LEU A 23 -23.25 -8.50 -12.84
CA LEU A 23 -21.84 -8.86 -12.71
C LEU A 23 -21.66 -10.33 -12.35
N TYR A 24 -22.44 -10.83 -11.41
CA TYR A 24 -22.44 -12.24 -11.05
C TYR A 24 -22.75 -13.14 -12.25
N LEU A 25 -23.82 -12.82 -13.02
CA LEU A 25 -24.15 -13.56 -14.23
C LEU A 25 -23.05 -13.52 -15.28
N ALA A 26 -22.40 -12.38 -15.48
CA ALA A 26 -21.28 -12.25 -16.43
C ALA A 26 -20.10 -13.15 -16.03
N ILE A 27 -19.74 -13.17 -14.74
CA ILE A 27 -18.70 -14.05 -14.22
C ILE A 27 -19.06 -15.52 -14.44
N VAL A 28 -20.26 -15.95 -14.06
CA VAL A 28 -20.68 -17.35 -14.14
C VAL A 28 -20.89 -17.83 -15.58
N ALA A 29 -21.33 -16.94 -16.48
CA ALA A 29 -21.62 -17.29 -17.86
C ALA A 29 -20.38 -17.29 -18.79
N LEU A 30 -19.39 -16.47 -18.49
CA LEU A 30 -18.24 -16.27 -19.35
C LEU A 30 -16.92 -16.84 -18.76
N HIS A 31 -16.87 -17.01 -17.45
CA HIS A 31 -15.65 -17.39 -16.72
C HIS A 31 -15.97 -18.45 -15.64
N ASP A 32 -14.94 -19.12 -15.11
CA ASP A 32 -15.12 -19.95 -13.91
C ASP A 32 -15.11 -19.05 -12.66
N PRO A 33 -16.17 -19.05 -11.85
CA PRO A 33 -16.22 -18.30 -10.60
C PRO A 33 -15.10 -18.61 -9.60
N ARG A 34 -14.41 -19.74 -9.76
CA ARG A 34 -13.29 -20.17 -8.93
C ARG A 34 -11.97 -19.51 -9.33
N GLU A 35 -11.91 -18.88 -10.50
CA GLU A 35 -10.73 -18.19 -11.03
C GLU A 35 -10.64 -16.74 -10.58
N LEU A 36 -11.59 -16.24 -9.79
CA LEU A 36 -11.52 -14.89 -9.22
C LEU A 36 -10.20 -14.69 -8.47
N LYS A 37 -9.42 -13.74 -8.96
CA LYS A 37 -8.14 -13.37 -8.37
C LYS A 37 -8.37 -12.36 -7.24
N ALA A 38 -7.96 -12.73 -6.03
CA ALA A 38 -7.99 -11.81 -4.88
C ALA A 38 -6.78 -10.87 -4.98
N SER A 39 -7.04 -9.58 -5.22
CA SER A 39 -6.03 -8.52 -5.25
C SER A 39 -6.69 -7.15 -5.15
N THR A 40 -5.88 -6.10 -5.10
CA THR A 40 -6.35 -4.72 -5.26
C THR A 40 -6.49 -4.42 -6.76
N TYR A 41 -7.68 -4.01 -7.17
CA TYR A 41 -7.98 -3.61 -8.54
C TYR A 41 -8.09 -2.10 -8.62
N VAL A 42 -7.42 -1.50 -9.60
CA VAL A 42 -7.54 -0.07 -9.90
C VAL A 42 -8.34 0.11 -11.19
N PHE A 43 -9.39 0.90 -11.12
CA PHE A 43 -10.27 1.19 -12.25
C PHE A 43 -10.15 2.68 -12.60
N SER A 44 -9.33 3.01 -13.57
CA SER A 44 -9.10 4.39 -14.03
C SER A 44 -10.28 4.98 -14.83
N LYS A 45 -11.24 4.16 -15.25
CA LYS A 45 -12.44 4.57 -15.99
C LYS A 45 -13.61 3.65 -15.65
N PRO A 46 -14.86 4.10 -15.86
CA PRO A 46 -16.03 3.23 -15.76
C PRO A 46 -15.90 2.04 -16.72
N LEU A 47 -16.03 0.84 -16.19
CA LEU A 47 -16.00 -0.40 -16.96
C LEU A 47 -17.41 -0.93 -17.22
N THR A 48 -17.56 -1.65 -18.33
CA THR A 48 -18.76 -2.45 -18.54
C THR A 48 -18.74 -3.69 -17.62
N VAL A 49 -19.89 -4.26 -17.38
CA VAL A 49 -20.02 -5.48 -16.54
C VAL A 49 -19.17 -6.63 -17.10
N PHE A 50 -19.04 -6.73 -18.42
CA PHE A 50 -18.25 -7.76 -19.09
C PHE A 50 -16.73 -7.51 -18.91
N GLU A 51 -16.27 -6.28 -19.11
CA GLU A 51 -14.86 -5.91 -18.87
C GLU A 51 -14.49 -6.15 -17.40
N LEU A 52 -15.37 -5.80 -16.48
CA LEU A 52 -15.14 -6.02 -15.05
C LEU A 52 -15.07 -7.52 -14.72
N ALA A 53 -15.97 -8.34 -15.27
CA ALA A 53 -15.94 -9.80 -15.10
C ALA A 53 -14.63 -10.40 -15.62
N THR A 54 -14.20 -10.03 -16.81
CA THR A 54 -12.95 -10.49 -17.43
C THR A 54 -11.74 -10.10 -16.60
N ARG A 55 -11.63 -8.86 -16.17
CA ARG A 55 -10.52 -8.39 -15.33
C ARG A 55 -10.43 -9.14 -14.00
N LEU A 56 -11.55 -9.37 -13.35
CA LEU A 56 -11.59 -10.08 -12.07
C LEU A 56 -11.16 -11.54 -12.19
N THR A 57 -11.41 -12.20 -13.32
CA THR A 57 -11.10 -13.62 -13.54
C THR A 57 -9.73 -13.83 -14.17
N GLU A 58 -9.31 -12.99 -15.09
CA GLU A 58 -7.99 -13.07 -15.72
C GLU A 58 -6.87 -12.52 -14.83
N GLY A 59 -7.23 -11.72 -13.81
CA GLY A 59 -6.25 -11.04 -12.95
C GLY A 59 -5.64 -9.82 -13.63
N ASP A 60 -6.43 -9.15 -14.48
CA ASP A 60 -6.08 -7.84 -15.00
C ASP A 60 -6.39 -6.79 -13.92
N TYR A 61 -5.41 -6.56 -13.05
CA TYR A 61 -5.50 -5.63 -11.93
C TYR A 61 -5.57 -4.15 -12.35
N GLY A 62 -5.71 -3.88 -13.65
CA GLY A 62 -5.56 -2.56 -14.26
C GLY A 62 -4.07 -2.28 -14.41
N ASN A 63 -3.45 -2.88 -15.39
CA ASN A 63 -2.01 -3.09 -15.59
C ASN A 63 -1.11 -1.86 -15.67
N ASP A 64 -1.51 -0.75 -15.08
CA ASP A 64 -0.69 0.45 -14.97
C ASP A 64 -0.17 0.68 -13.54
N LEU A 65 -0.29 -0.32 -12.64
CA LEU A 65 0.28 -0.15 -11.31
C LEU A 65 1.81 -0.21 -11.37
N ILE A 66 2.42 0.82 -10.85
CA ILE A 66 3.86 0.92 -10.66
C ILE A 66 4.21 0.23 -9.34
N SER A 67 5.16 -0.71 -9.39
CA SER A 67 5.74 -1.28 -8.18
C SER A 67 6.74 -0.28 -7.61
N PHE A 68 6.41 0.32 -6.48
CA PHE A 68 7.23 1.26 -5.75
C PHE A 68 7.70 0.63 -4.43
N THR A 69 9.02 0.49 -4.23
CA THR A 69 9.57 -0.10 -3.01
C THR A 69 10.28 0.96 -2.19
N HIS A 70 9.83 1.14 -0.93
CA HIS A 70 10.57 1.83 0.13
C HIS A 70 11.45 0.81 0.85
N ILE A 71 12.76 1.05 0.84
CA ILE A 71 13.75 0.13 1.40
C ILE A 71 13.96 0.44 2.89
N GLU A 72 14.11 -0.59 3.71
CA GLU A 72 14.46 -0.44 5.12
C GLU A 72 15.74 0.39 5.30
N GLY A 73 15.73 1.33 6.26
CA GLY A 73 16.86 2.22 6.53
C GLY A 73 17.07 3.35 5.51
N GLU A 74 16.21 3.46 4.50
CA GLU A 74 16.25 4.56 3.52
C GLU A 74 15.72 5.86 4.14
N THR A 75 16.41 6.98 3.90
CA THR A 75 15.95 8.29 4.35
C THR A 75 14.80 8.81 3.50
N ALA A 76 13.98 9.73 4.04
CA ALA A 76 12.89 10.37 3.29
C ALA A 76 13.40 11.06 2.00
N ALA A 77 14.60 11.63 2.00
CA ALA A 77 15.21 12.24 0.83
C ALA A 77 15.58 11.20 -0.25
N ALA A 78 16.17 10.07 0.14
CA ALA A 78 16.51 8.98 -0.79
C ALA A 78 15.22 8.34 -1.36
N LEU A 79 14.19 8.21 -0.54
CA LEU A 79 12.86 7.76 -0.95
C LEU A 79 12.23 8.72 -1.98
N ALA A 80 12.35 10.04 -1.78
CA ALA A 80 11.90 11.05 -2.73
C ALA A 80 12.64 10.93 -4.08
N ASP A 81 13.96 10.72 -4.07
CA ASP A 81 14.74 10.49 -5.28
C ASP A 81 14.29 9.23 -6.03
N ARG A 82 13.97 8.17 -5.32
CA ARG A 82 13.41 6.93 -5.90
C ARG A 82 12.02 7.16 -6.48
N ALA A 83 11.15 7.92 -5.80
CA ALA A 83 9.82 8.23 -6.27
C ALA A 83 9.86 9.01 -7.59
N VAL A 84 10.74 9.99 -7.73
CA VAL A 84 10.97 10.73 -8.99
C VAL A 84 11.40 9.80 -10.14
N GLN A 85 12.18 8.76 -9.86
CA GLN A 85 12.65 7.82 -10.88
C GLN A 85 11.57 6.80 -11.29
N THR A 86 10.59 6.56 -10.41
CA THR A 86 9.66 5.44 -10.54
C THR A 86 8.26 5.90 -10.92
N ILE A 87 7.81 7.03 -10.37
CA ILE A 87 6.45 7.57 -10.58
C ILE A 87 6.53 8.74 -11.55
N PRO A 88 5.81 8.71 -12.68
CA PRO A 88 5.78 9.82 -13.63
C PRO A 88 5.33 11.14 -12.98
N ASP A 89 5.93 12.25 -13.38
CA ASP A 89 5.56 13.61 -12.96
C ASP A 89 5.51 13.83 -11.44
N PHE A 90 6.28 13.03 -10.67
CA PHE A 90 6.30 13.10 -9.20
C PHE A 90 6.91 14.40 -8.69
N ASP A 91 6.15 15.13 -7.86
CA ASP A 91 6.60 16.38 -7.23
C ASP A 91 7.43 16.08 -5.96
N ARG A 92 8.76 16.03 -6.15
CA ARG A 92 9.74 15.83 -5.08
C ARG A 92 9.63 16.87 -3.97
N ALA A 93 9.55 18.15 -4.35
CA ALA A 93 9.56 19.24 -3.37
C ALA A 93 8.30 19.17 -2.47
N ARG A 94 7.17 18.85 -3.07
CA ARG A 94 5.92 18.65 -2.32
C ARG A 94 5.99 17.44 -1.40
N PHE A 95 6.62 16.34 -1.82
CA PHE A 95 6.80 15.17 -0.98
C PHE A 95 7.71 15.48 0.22
N GLU A 96 8.85 16.16 0.00
CA GLU A 96 9.78 16.56 1.07
C GLU A 96 9.10 17.49 2.08
N GLU A 97 8.29 18.45 1.63
CA GLU A 97 7.48 19.31 2.51
C GLU A 97 6.51 18.50 3.40
N LEU A 98 5.79 17.55 2.79
CA LEU A 98 4.82 16.72 3.50
C LEU A 98 5.44 15.72 4.48
N THR A 99 6.70 15.36 4.25
CA THR A 99 7.42 14.36 5.06
C THR A 99 8.53 14.96 5.93
N GLU A 100 8.63 16.29 6.02
CA GLU A 100 9.68 17.00 6.77
C GLU A 100 9.85 16.49 8.22
N ASN A 101 8.74 16.11 8.87
CA ASN A 101 8.72 15.61 10.24
C ASN A 101 8.34 14.12 10.32
N ALA A 102 8.44 13.39 9.22
CA ALA A 102 8.01 12.00 9.10
C ALA A 102 9.17 11.00 8.99
N GLU A 103 10.43 11.44 9.20
CA GLU A 103 11.58 10.54 9.20
C GLU A 103 11.38 9.41 10.22
N GLY A 104 11.55 8.15 9.79
CA GLY A 104 11.28 6.96 10.57
C GLY A 104 9.79 6.59 10.73
N ARG A 105 8.88 7.37 10.13
CA ARG A 105 7.43 7.14 10.15
C ARG A 105 6.84 6.87 8.77
N LEU A 106 7.67 6.58 7.81
CA LEU A 106 7.31 6.11 6.48
C LEU A 106 7.61 4.61 6.46
N PHE A 107 6.58 3.77 6.39
CA PHE A 107 6.80 2.32 6.56
C PHE A 107 7.46 1.72 5.32
N PRO A 108 8.55 0.96 5.46
CA PRO A 108 9.21 0.28 4.36
C PRO A 108 8.39 -0.93 3.90
N ASP A 109 7.98 -0.92 2.62
CA ASP A 109 7.22 -2.01 1.98
C ASP A 109 7.28 -1.84 0.46
N THR A 110 6.74 -2.80 -0.28
CA THR A 110 6.49 -2.67 -1.71
C THR A 110 5.04 -2.29 -1.96
N TYR A 111 4.84 -1.11 -2.49
CA TYR A 111 3.55 -0.52 -2.78
C TYR A 111 3.24 -0.62 -4.28
N TYR A 112 1.99 -0.91 -4.60
CA TYR A 112 1.50 -0.90 -5.97
C TYR A 112 0.61 0.31 -6.15
N VAL A 113 1.13 1.32 -6.85
CA VAL A 113 0.50 2.63 -6.99
C VAL A 113 0.15 2.92 -8.45
N PRO A 114 -0.96 3.65 -8.75
CA PRO A 114 -1.28 4.03 -10.11
C PRO A 114 -0.26 5.05 -10.67
N PRO A 115 -0.13 5.18 -12.01
CA PRO A 115 0.84 6.08 -12.63
C PRO A 115 0.63 7.57 -12.35
N ASP A 116 -0.60 7.95 -12.02
CA ASP A 116 -1.00 9.32 -11.64
C ASP A 116 -0.91 9.57 -10.12
N PHE A 117 -0.23 8.67 -9.39
CA PHE A 117 -0.07 8.78 -7.95
C PHE A 117 0.83 9.97 -7.60
N ASN A 118 0.29 10.90 -6.84
CA ASN A 118 1.00 12.14 -6.52
C ASN A 118 1.75 12.08 -5.18
N ALA A 119 2.51 13.11 -4.88
CA ALA A 119 3.33 13.20 -3.67
C ALA A 119 2.50 13.14 -2.37
N ALA A 120 1.29 13.72 -2.36
CA ALA A 120 0.44 13.68 -1.18
C ALA A 120 -0.15 12.29 -0.95
N ASP A 121 -0.55 11.61 -2.01
CA ASP A 121 -1.07 10.24 -1.95
C ASP A 121 0.01 9.27 -1.44
N LEU A 122 1.25 9.41 -1.94
CA LEU A 122 2.36 8.57 -1.50
C LEU A 122 2.70 8.83 -0.02
N ALA A 123 2.80 10.08 0.40
CA ALA A 123 3.09 10.43 1.79
C ALA A 123 2.01 9.88 2.73
N ALA A 124 0.72 10.03 2.36
CA ALA A 124 -0.39 9.50 3.13
C ALA A 124 -0.35 7.96 3.22
N LEU A 125 -0.14 7.27 2.10
CA LEU A 125 -0.07 5.81 2.03
C LEU A 125 1.02 5.24 2.94
N LEU A 126 2.22 5.82 2.91
CA LEU A 126 3.35 5.40 3.73
C LEU A 126 3.10 5.61 5.23
N GLN A 127 2.48 6.75 5.58
CA GLN A 127 2.12 7.09 6.96
C GLN A 127 0.97 6.23 7.48
N GLU A 128 -0.07 5.99 6.67
CA GLU A 128 -1.18 5.11 7.04
C GLU A 128 -0.69 3.68 7.31
N ASN A 129 0.22 3.17 6.47
CA ASN A 129 0.80 1.85 6.69
C ASN A 129 1.64 1.83 7.98
N TYR A 130 2.45 2.86 8.24
CA TYR A 130 3.18 3.00 9.50
C TYR A 130 2.24 2.95 10.71
N GLU A 131 1.15 3.71 10.70
CA GLU A 131 0.17 3.72 11.79
C GLU A 131 -0.52 2.35 11.97
N ALA A 132 -0.82 1.67 10.86
CA ALA A 132 -1.40 0.33 10.91
C ALA A 132 -0.45 -0.71 11.54
N GLN A 133 0.85 -0.65 11.20
CA GLN A 133 1.86 -1.53 11.77
C GLN A 133 2.18 -1.17 13.23
N LEU A 134 2.11 0.10 13.60
CA LEU A 134 2.35 0.57 14.96
C LEU A 134 1.17 0.26 15.90
N ALA A 135 -0.05 0.19 15.39
CA ALA A 135 -1.28 0.03 16.20
C ALA A 135 -1.20 -1.12 17.23
N PRO A 136 -0.76 -2.34 16.86
CA PRO A 136 -0.64 -3.44 17.84
C PRO A 136 0.44 -3.22 18.90
N LEU A 137 1.42 -2.34 18.64
CA LEU A 137 2.54 -2.04 19.54
C LEU A 137 2.24 -0.87 20.48
N ARG A 138 1.21 -0.06 20.21
CA ARG A 138 0.85 1.13 21.00
C ARG A 138 0.70 0.88 22.52
N PRO A 139 0.09 -0.22 22.98
CA PRO A 139 0.02 -0.49 24.43
C PRO A 139 1.42 -0.62 25.06
N ALA A 140 2.33 -1.36 24.43
CA ALA A 140 3.69 -1.54 24.91
C ALA A 140 4.50 -0.23 24.88
N ILE A 141 4.33 0.60 23.84
CA ILE A 141 4.95 1.91 23.72
C ILE A 141 4.46 2.84 24.83
N THR A 142 3.16 2.83 25.13
CA THR A 142 2.56 3.68 26.17
C THR A 142 3.08 3.34 27.58
N GLU A 143 3.39 2.07 27.84
CA GLU A 143 3.95 1.60 29.11
C GLU A 143 5.48 1.77 29.19
N HIS A 144 6.13 2.08 28.07
CA HIS A 144 7.59 2.21 28.01
C HIS A 144 8.05 3.57 28.58
N PRO A 145 9.22 3.64 29.27
CA PRO A 145 9.75 4.89 29.80
C PRO A 145 10.22 5.88 28.73
N LEU A 146 10.53 5.41 27.51
CA LEU A 146 10.88 6.25 26.36
C LEU A 146 9.63 6.61 25.56
N SER A 147 9.61 7.81 24.99
CA SER A 147 8.60 8.25 24.03
C SER A 147 8.71 7.48 22.72
N GLU A 148 7.64 7.46 21.93
CA GLU A 148 7.63 6.86 20.58
C GLU A 148 8.80 7.38 19.72
N ALA A 149 9.05 8.69 19.74
CA ALA A 149 10.14 9.30 18.96
C ALA A 149 11.54 8.82 19.42
N GLU A 150 11.74 8.63 20.72
CA GLU A 150 12.99 8.09 21.25
C GLU A 150 13.16 6.61 20.89
N ILE A 151 12.07 5.84 20.91
CA ILE A 151 12.08 4.42 20.50
C ILE A 151 12.45 4.32 19.00
N ILE A 152 11.85 5.14 18.12
CA ILE A 152 12.17 5.16 16.70
C ILE A 152 13.64 5.56 16.48
N THR A 153 14.11 6.58 17.20
CA THR A 153 15.50 7.02 17.11
C THR A 153 16.46 5.90 17.52
N LEU A 154 16.17 5.20 18.61
CA LEU A 154 16.98 4.08 19.07
C LEU A 154 16.95 2.93 18.05
N ALA A 155 15.77 2.59 17.51
CA ALA A 155 15.62 1.57 16.49
C ALA A 155 16.45 1.88 15.24
N SER A 156 16.47 3.14 14.77
CA SER A 156 17.27 3.56 13.62
C SER A 156 18.77 3.47 13.84
N ILE A 157 19.24 3.70 15.09
CA ILE A 157 20.64 3.51 15.45
C ILE A 157 20.99 2.02 15.44
N ILE A 158 20.15 1.19 16.06
CA ILE A 158 20.34 -0.27 16.09
C ILE A 158 20.38 -0.84 14.67
N GLU A 159 19.49 -0.41 13.80
CA GLU A 159 19.44 -0.86 12.40
C GLU A 159 20.74 -0.53 11.65
N ARG A 160 21.31 0.66 11.86
CA ARG A 160 22.55 1.08 11.22
C ARG A 160 23.80 0.37 11.74
N GLU A 161 23.83 0.08 13.02
CA GLU A 161 25.00 -0.53 13.71
C GLU A 161 24.97 -2.07 13.64
N ALA A 162 23.83 -2.67 13.35
CA ALA A 162 23.62 -4.11 13.45
C ALA A 162 23.29 -4.73 12.09
N ASN A 163 24.24 -5.47 11.53
CA ASN A 163 24.09 -6.16 10.24
C ASN A 163 23.45 -7.57 10.37
N SER A 164 23.04 -7.98 11.57
CA SER A 164 22.40 -9.27 11.80
C SER A 164 21.43 -9.21 13.00
N PRO A 165 20.43 -10.10 13.08
CA PRO A 165 19.53 -10.18 14.23
C PRO A 165 20.23 -10.44 15.57
N GLU A 166 21.41 -11.08 15.55
CA GLU A 166 22.24 -11.30 16.73
C GLU A 166 22.95 -10.02 17.17
N SER A 167 23.53 -9.28 16.22
CA SER A 167 24.14 -7.96 16.49
C SER A 167 23.11 -6.97 17.02
N MET A 168 21.89 -6.95 16.47
CA MET A 168 20.78 -6.09 16.92
C MET A 168 20.42 -6.34 18.39
N ARG A 169 20.43 -7.60 18.84
CA ARG A 169 20.16 -7.94 20.25
C ARG A 169 21.28 -7.55 21.22
N MET A 170 22.51 -7.45 20.73
CA MET A 170 23.65 -7.05 21.56
C MET A 170 23.76 -5.53 21.73
N VAL A 171 23.20 -4.76 20.81
CA VAL A 171 23.25 -3.29 20.83
C VAL A 171 22.04 -2.69 21.54
N SER A 172 20.90 -3.40 21.59
CA SER A 172 19.68 -2.99 22.30
C SER A 172 19.70 -3.34 23.77
#